data_06ac670462cbc7bfc76e212655791b55
#
_entry.id   06ac670462cbc7bfc76e212655791b55
#
_cell.length_a   1.000
_cell.length_b   1.000
_cell.length_c   1.000
_cell.angle_alpha   90.00
_cell.angle_beta   90.00
_cell.angle_gamma   90.00
#
_symmetry.space_group_name_H-M   'P 1'
#
loop_
_entity.id
_entity.type
_entity.pdbx_description
1 polymer ?
#
loop_
_entity_poly.entity_id
_entity_poly.type
_entity_poly.pdbx_seq_one_letter_code
_entity_poly.pdbx_strand_id
1 'polypeptide(L)'
;SMFGVTTPAVTVAREFLEQSGYEVLVFHTTGTGGKIMESLVQDGFIEGVLDLTITEWADELFGGVLSAGPTRLEAAALTGTPQVVSVGALDMVNFGPIETVPEKYKQRNLYQHNPTITLMRTTKAENQQLGEKIAEKLNLATGKTVLILPLKGISAIDVEGQPFYGPIEDQQLFKSLKENPRNP
;
A
#
# COMPACT_ATOMS: atom_id res chain seq x y z
N SER A 1 -4.99 1.63 -7.55
CA SER A 1 -3.54 1.32 -7.53
C SER A 1 -3.28 -0.18 -7.56
N MET A 2 -2.15 -0.62 -8.08
CA MET A 2 -1.81 -2.03 -8.32
C MET A 2 -0.32 -2.30 -8.09
N PHE A 3 -0.01 -3.48 -7.58
CA PHE A 3 1.34 -4.05 -7.54
C PHE A 3 1.27 -5.54 -7.90
N GLY A 4 2.38 -6.17 -8.34
CA GLY A 4 2.35 -7.55 -8.84
C GLY A 4 1.60 -8.54 -7.94
N VAL A 5 1.83 -8.45 -6.63
CA VAL A 5 1.22 -9.34 -5.62
C VAL A 5 -0.23 -9.01 -5.24
N THR A 6 -0.80 -7.93 -5.79
CA THR A 6 -2.21 -7.53 -5.61
C THR A 6 -2.99 -7.53 -6.93
N THR A 7 -2.35 -7.83 -8.05
CA THR A 7 -2.93 -7.80 -9.39
C THR A 7 -4.27 -8.52 -9.51
N PRO A 8 -4.47 -9.74 -8.97
CA PRO A 8 -5.76 -10.42 -9.09
C PRO A 8 -6.93 -9.63 -8.48
N ALA A 9 -6.73 -9.07 -7.29
CA ALA A 9 -7.75 -8.27 -6.61
C ALA A 9 -8.08 -6.98 -7.39
N VAL A 10 -7.05 -6.32 -7.92
CA VAL A 10 -7.21 -5.08 -8.71
C VAL A 10 -7.90 -5.37 -10.04
N THR A 11 -7.60 -6.50 -10.69
CA THR A 11 -8.27 -6.91 -11.93
C THR A 11 -9.76 -7.10 -11.72
N VAL A 12 -10.16 -7.84 -10.70
CA VAL A 12 -11.58 -8.05 -10.37
C VAL A 12 -12.28 -6.72 -10.05
N ALA A 13 -11.64 -5.87 -9.26
CA ALA A 13 -12.20 -4.56 -8.91
C ALA A 13 -12.35 -3.66 -10.14
N ARG A 14 -11.36 -3.65 -11.05
CA ARG A 14 -11.43 -2.90 -12.29
C ARG A 14 -12.59 -3.37 -13.17
N GLU A 15 -12.69 -4.67 -13.41
CA GLU A 15 -13.77 -5.23 -14.22
C GLU A 15 -15.16 -4.89 -13.67
N PHE A 16 -15.32 -4.94 -12.35
CA PHE A 16 -16.57 -4.57 -11.68
C PHE A 16 -16.92 -3.08 -11.90
N LEU A 17 -15.94 -2.20 -11.77
CA LEU A 17 -16.13 -0.76 -11.99
C LEU A 17 -16.43 -0.45 -13.45
N GLU A 18 -15.70 -1.05 -14.39
CA GLU A 18 -15.95 -0.88 -15.83
C GLU A 18 -17.35 -1.36 -16.23
N GLN A 19 -17.80 -2.51 -15.71
CA GLN A 19 -19.18 -3.00 -15.90
C GLN A 19 -20.25 -2.07 -15.29
N SER A 20 -19.84 -1.29 -14.28
CA SER A 20 -20.71 -0.27 -13.66
C SER A 20 -20.66 1.09 -14.38
N GLY A 21 -19.96 1.19 -15.50
CA GLY A 21 -19.92 2.35 -16.36
C GLY A 21 -18.81 3.36 -16.02
N TYR A 22 -17.86 3.01 -15.17
CA TYR A 22 -16.72 3.86 -14.87
C TYR A 22 -15.58 3.64 -15.87
N GLU A 23 -14.88 4.72 -16.23
CA GLU A 23 -13.56 4.64 -16.85
C GLU A 23 -12.52 4.43 -15.76
N VAL A 24 -11.67 3.39 -15.89
CA VAL A 24 -10.72 3.00 -14.85
C VAL A 24 -9.28 3.16 -15.30
N LEU A 25 -8.54 4.03 -14.65
CA LEU A 25 -7.10 4.17 -14.80
C LEU A 25 -6.38 3.35 -13.73
N VAL A 26 -5.44 2.51 -14.14
CA VAL A 26 -4.65 1.68 -13.22
C VAL A 26 -3.23 2.19 -13.11
N PHE A 27 -2.78 2.50 -11.89
CA PHE A 27 -1.44 2.98 -11.60
C PHE A 27 -0.64 1.90 -10.86
N HIS A 28 0.56 1.61 -11.35
CA HIS A 28 1.49 0.72 -10.67
C HIS A 28 2.19 1.45 -9.52
N THR A 29 2.07 0.93 -8.32
CA THR A 29 2.67 1.49 -7.09
C THR A 29 4.16 1.17 -7.01
N THR A 30 4.93 1.82 -7.89
CA THR A 30 6.37 1.68 -8.02
C THR A 30 7.11 3.01 -7.79
N GLY A 31 6.56 3.86 -6.95
CA GLY A 31 7.03 5.21 -6.69
C GLY A 31 6.50 6.22 -7.73
N THR A 32 6.88 6.05 -8.99
CA THR A 32 6.42 6.94 -10.08
C THR A 32 4.91 6.86 -10.28
N GLY A 33 4.33 5.66 -10.25
CA GLY A 33 2.89 5.49 -10.45
C GLY A 33 2.06 6.13 -9.36
N GLY A 34 2.47 6.01 -8.08
CA GLY A 34 1.82 6.70 -6.98
C GLY A 34 1.89 8.23 -7.13
N LYS A 35 3.06 8.78 -7.49
CA LYS A 35 3.22 10.22 -7.73
C LYS A 35 2.32 10.73 -8.85
N ILE A 36 2.23 10.00 -9.97
CA ILE A 36 1.35 10.36 -11.08
C ILE A 36 -0.11 10.32 -10.66
N MET A 37 -0.54 9.29 -9.95
CA MET A 37 -1.89 9.18 -9.43
C MET A 37 -2.24 10.35 -8.51
N GLU A 38 -1.38 10.66 -7.53
CA GLU A 38 -1.57 11.80 -6.63
C GLU A 38 -1.70 13.13 -7.42
N SER A 39 -0.84 13.36 -8.42
CA SER A 39 -0.91 14.57 -9.25
C SER A 39 -2.25 14.67 -10.01
N LEU A 40 -2.68 13.58 -10.65
CA LEU A 40 -3.94 13.59 -11.40
C LEU A 40 -5.18 13.77 -10.50
N VAL A 41 -5.13 13.26 -9.27
CA VAL A 41 -6.18 13.52 -8.27
C VAL A 41 -6.15 14.99 -7.86
N GLN A 42 -4.98 15.55 -7.58
CA GLN A 42 -4.80 16.94 -7.17
C GLN A 42 -5.27 17.92 -8.26
N ASP A 43 -5.03 17.58 -9.54
CA ASP A 43 -5.43 18.37 -10.70
C ASP A 43 -6.90 18.20 -11.09
N GLY A 44 -7.65 17.34 -10.37
CA GLY A 44 -9.09 17.13 -10.57
C GLY A 44 -9.45 16.24 -11.79
N PHE A 45 -8.50 15.47 -12.31
CA PHE A 45 -8.75 14.51 -13.41
C PHE A 45 -9.35 13.18 -12.92
N ILE A 46 -9.33 12.92 -11.62
CA ILE A 46 -9.81 11.67 -11.00
C ILE A 46 -10.98 12.01 -10.07
N GLU A 47 -12.16 11.46 -10.34
CA GLU A 47 -13.39 11.70 -9.56
C GLU A 47 -13.52 10.80 -8.33
N GLY A 48 -12.77 9.69 -8.28
CA GLY A 48 -12.78 8.75 -7.15
C GLY A 48 -11.56 7.86 -7.17
N VAL A 49 -11.08 7.45 -6.01
CA VAL A 49 -9.86 6.65 -5.86
C VAL A 49 -10.18 5.31 -5.22
N LEU A 50 -9.75 4.23 -5.87
CA LEU A 50 -9.66 2.89 -5.27
C LEU A 50 -8.18 2.53 -5.11
N ASP A 51 -7.64 2.80 -3.92
CA ASP A 51 -6.23 2.62 -3.60
C ASP A 51 -6.02 1.30 -2.86
N LEU A 52 -5.98 0.20 -3.63
CA LEU A 52 -5.88 -1.16 -3.08
C LEU A 52 -4.46 -1.52 -2.63
N THR A 53 -3.45 -0.78 -3.11
CA THR A 53 -2.04 -1.13 -2.93
C THR A 53 -1.23 0.09 -2.56
N ILE A 54 -0.66 0.08 -1.36
CA ILE A 54 0.08 1.23 -0.81
C ILE A 54 1.48 0.83 -0.31
N THR A 55 2.08 -0.19 -0.94
CA THR A 55 3.44 -0.69 -0.63
C THR A 55 4.50 0.42 -0.60
N GLU A 56 4.28 1.50 -1.37
CA GLU A 56 5.15 2.68 -1.42
C GLU A 56 5.39 3.32 -0.04
N TRP A 57 4.45 3.15 0.92
CA TRP A 57 4.64 3.60 2.30
C TRP A 57 5.63 2.75 3.08
N ALA A 58 5.70 1.45 2.82
CA ALA A 58 6.72 0.60 3.44
C ALA A 58 8.12 1.00 2.94
N ASP A 59 8.23 1.31 1.65
CA ASP A 59 9.48 1.77 1.05
C ASP A 59 9.88 3.17 1.56
N GLU A 60 8.92 4.08 1.71
CA GLU A 60 9.17 5.43 2.26
C GLU A 60 9.71 5.37 3.69
N LEU A 61 9.12 4.56 4.56
CA LEU A 61 9.52 4.51 5.97
C LEU A 61 10.81 3.71 6.21
N PHE A 62 11.06 2.68 5.40
CA PHE A 62 12.16 1.73 5.68
C PHE A 62 13.26 1.74 4.63
N GLY A 63 13.20 2.68 3.69
CA GLY A 63 14.28 2.94 2.73
C GLY A 63 14.29 1.96 1.55
N GLY A 64 13.13 1.48 1.14
CA GLY A 64 12.96 0.75 -0.12
C GLY A 64 13.08 1.67 -1.34
N VAL A 65 13.12 1.05 -2.52
CA VAL A 65 13.42 1.76 -3.78
C VAL A 65 12.20 2.26 -4.51
N LEU A 66 10.98 1.94 -4.06
CA LEU A 66 9.73 2.28 -4.73
C LEU A 66 8.91 3.36 -3.99
N SER A 67 9.55 4.20 -3.16
CA SER A 67 8.86 5.27 -2.46
C SER A 67 8.20 6.27 -3.43
N ALA A 68 6.95 6.61 -3.14
CA ALA A 68 6.24 7.73 -3.78
C ALA A 68 6.41 9.06 -3.04
N GLY A 69 7.15 9.05 -1.94
CA GLY A 69 7.39 10.21 -1.09
C GLY A 69 6.37 10.41 0.03
N PRO A 70 6.62 11.38 0.92
CA PRO A 70 5.86 11.56 2.15
C PRO A 70 4.45 12.10 1.98
N THR A 71 4.07 12.56 0.78
CA THR A 71 2.75 13.10 0.47
C THR A 71 1.78 12.06 -0.10
N ARG A 72 2.21 10.81 -0.26
CA ARG A 72 1.36 9.70 -0.71
C ARG A 72 0.13 9.55 0.21
N LEU A 73 -1.08 9.37 -0.36
CA LEU A 73 -2.41 9.38 0.27
C LEU A 73 -2.93 10.78 0.66
N GLU A 74 -2.25 11.87 0.30
CA GLU A 74 -2.73 13.22 0.66
C GLU A 74 -3.65 13.84 -0.40
N ALA A 75 -3.44 13.59 -1.68
CA ALA A 75 -4.19 14.28 -2.72
C ALA A 75 -5.71 14.06 -2.58
N ALA A 76 -6.16 12.81 -2.53
CA ALA A 76 -7.59 12.50 -2.36
C ALA A 76 -8.13 13.00 -1.01
N ALA A 77 -7.33 12.92 0.05
CA ALA A 77 -7.71 13.39 1.37
C ALA A 77 -7.95 14.92 1.38
N LEU A 78 -7.03 15.70 0.83
CA LEU A 78 -7.07 17.16 0.84
C LEU A 78 -8.05 17.76 -0.16
N THR A 79 -8.22 17.13 -1.33
CA THR A 79 -9.18 17.59 -2.37
C THR A 79 -10.62 17.20 -2.06
N GLY A 80 -10.85 16.32 -1.08
CA GLY A 80 -12.17 15.78 -0.79
C GLY A 80 -12.65 14.74 -1.80
N THR A 81 -11.76 14.26 -2.68
CA THR A 81 -12.07 13.18 -3.63
C THR A 81 -12.44 11.91 -2.88
N PRO A 82 -13.61 11.29 -3.16
CA PRO A 82 -14.01 10.05 -2.52
C PRO A 82 -12.96 8.96 -2.71
N GLN A 83 -12.60 8.27 -1.62
CA GLN A 83 -11.56 7.24 -1.70
C GLN A 83 -11.91 5.99 -0.91
N VAL A 84 -11.51 4.86 -1.45
CA VAL A 84 -11.46 3.57 -0.76
C VAL A 84 -10.00 3.15 -0.73
N VAL A 85 -9.46 2.94 0.47
CA VAL A 85 -8.05 2.60 0.68
C VAL A 85 -7.96 1.21 1.31
N SER A 86 -7.02 0.40 0.82
CA SER A 86 -6.66 -0.87 1.45
C SER A 86 -5.15 -0.92 1.71
N VAL A 87 -4.75 -1.84 2.56
CA VAL A 87 -3.36 -2.00 3.03
C VAL A 87 -2.54 -2.99 2.19
N GLY A 88 -2.93 -3.18 0.94
CA GLY A 88 -2.30 -4.16 0.06
C GLY A 88 -0.79 -3.94 -0.08
N ALA A 89 -0.04 -5.04 0.03
CA ALA A 89 1.41 -5.12 -0.08
C ALA A 89 2.21 -4.27 0.91
N LEU A 90 1.67 -3.97 2.11
CA LEU A 90 2.44 -3.40 3.22
C LEU A 90 3.25 -4.46 3.99
N ASP A 91 3.09 -5.72 3.65
CA ASP A 91 3.88 -6.84 4.16
C ASP A 91 5.33 -6.81 3.65
N MET A 92 5.67 -5.92 2.70
CA MET A 92 6.99 -5.91 2.08
C MET A 92 7.59 -4.52 1.90
N VAL A 93 8.93 -4.49 1.98
CA VAL A 93 9.79 -3.39 1.52
C VAL A 93 10.55 -3.88 0.28
N ASN A 94 10.61 -3.05 -0.76
CA ASN A 94 11.20 -3.43 -2.03
C ASN A 94 12.66 -2.92 -2.14
N PHE A 95 13.58 -3.82 -2.46
CA PHE A 95 14.98 -3.51 -2.74
C PHE A 95 15.35 -3.99 -4.14
N GLY A 96 16.51 -3.54 -4.62
CA GLY A 96 17.14 -4.03 -5.85
C GLY A 96 17.65 -5.48 -5.72
N PRO A 97 18.68 -5.85 -6.51
CA PRO A 97 19.36 -7.15 -6.38
C PRO A 97 19.75 -7.44 -4.93
N ILE A 98 19.78 -8.73 -4.54
CA ILE A 98 19.94 -9.12 -3.14
C ILE A 98 21.24 -8.61 -2.50
N GLU A 99 22.28 -8.43 -3.28
CA GLU A 99 23.56 -7.86 -2.84
C GLU A 99 23.47 -6.36 -2.50
N THR A 100 22.43 -5.66 -2.99
CA THR A 100 22.20 -4.24 -2.71
C THR A 100 21.35 -4.00 -1.47
N VAL A 101 20.80 -5.05 -0.86
CA VAL A 101 20.03 -4.92 0.39
C VAL A 101 20.93 -4.35 1.48
N PRO A 102 20.49 -3.28 2.19
CA PRO A 102 21.28 -2.66 3.24
C PRO A 102 21.74 -3.67 4.31
N GLU A 103 22.98 -3.54 4.81
CA GLU A 103 23.59 -4.48 5.76
C GLU A 103 22.69 -4.77 6.97
N LYS A 104 22.03 -3.72 7.52
CA LYS A 104 21.11 -3.83 8.65
C LYS A 104 19.91 -4.77 8.40
N TYR A 105 19.63 -5.11 7.15
CA TYR A 105 18.48 -5.92 6.76
C TYR A 105 18.86 -7.31 6.24
N LYS A 106 20.14 -7.62 6.07
CA LYS A 106 20.58 -8.91 5.49
C LYS A 106 20.15 -10.16 6.27
N GLN A 107 19.88 -10.00 7.56
CA GLN A 107 19.41 -11.11 8.44
C GLN A 107 17.88 -11.18 8.57
N ARG A 108 17.16 -10.38 7.78
CA ARG A 108 15.70 -10.33 7.80
C ARG A 108 15.10 -11.44 6.91
N ASN A 109 13.79 -11.64 7.01
CA ASN A 109 13.07 -12.50 6.06
C ASN A 109 13.07 -11.81 4.69
N LEU A 110 13.94 -12.28 3.80
CA LEU A 110 14.12 -11.79 2.43
C LEU A 110 13.58 -12.81 1.44
N TYR A 111 12.88 -12.33 0.44
CA TYR A 111 12.38 -13.12 -0.68
C TYR A 111 12.87 -12.51 -1.99
N GLN A 112 13.72 -13.25 -2.70
CA GLN A 112 14.18 -12.84 -4.02
C GLN A 112 13.09 -13.13 -5.05
N HIS A 113 12.34 -12.08 -5.41
CA HIS A 113 11.25 -12.16 -6.35
C HIS A 113 11.75 -12.46 -7.79
N ASN A 114 12.85 -11.82 -8.16
CA ASN A 114 13.59 -12.06 -9.40
C ASN A 114 15.04 -11.57 -9.23
N PRO A 115 15.93 -11.73 -10.23
CA PRO A 115 17.33 -11.33 -10.08
C PRO A 115 17.57 -9.85 -9.71
N THR A 116 16.61 -8.96 -10.02
CA THR A 116 16.75 -7.52 -9.81
C THR A 116 15.90 -6.97 -8.69
N ILE A 117 15.02 -7.78 -8.07
CA ILE A 117 14.09 -7.36 -7.02
C ILE A 117 14.12 -8.32 -5.85
N THR A 118 14.41 -7.79 -4.68
CA THR A 118 14.36 -8.48 -3.39
C THR A 118 13.32 -7.81 -2.50
N LEU A 119 12.43 -8.61 -1.94
CA LEU A 119 11.41 -8.18 -1.00
C LEU A 119 11.84 -8.51 0.42
N MET A 120 11.59 -7.63 1.37
CA MET A 120 11.85 -7.84 2.80
C MET A 120 10.54 -7.78 3.56
N ARG A 121 10.21 -8.85 4.30
CA ARG A 121 8.99 -8.88 5.16
C ARG A 121 9.06 -7.79 6.24
N THR A 122 8.01 -6.99 6.36
CA THR A 122 7.84 -6.01 7.44
C THR A 122 7.59 -6.71 8.78
N THR A 123 8.21 -6.22 9.85
CA THR A 123 8.02 -6.73 11.20
C THR A 123 6.77 -6.19 11.87
N LYS A 124 6.39 -6.76 13.01
CA LYS A 124 5.31 -6.25 13.86
C LYS A 124 5.50 -4.77 14.23
N ALA A 125 6.72 -4.36 14.60
CA ALA A 125 7.02 -2.96 14.96
C ALA A 125 6.92 -2.03 13.74
N GLU A 126 7.35 -2.47 12.57
CA GLU A 126 7.22 -1.73 11.32
C GLU A 126 5.75 -1.62 10.89
N ASN A 127 4.95 -2.68 11.06
CA ASN A 127 3.52 -2.67 10.80
C ASN A 127 2.76 -1.72 11.75
N GLN A 128 3.23 -1.57 13.00
CA GLN A 128 2.70 -0.53 13.89
C GLN A 128 2.96 0.87 13.32
N GLN A 129 4.19 1.17 12.91
CA GLN A 129 4.55 2.47 12.34
C GLN A 129 3.78 2.76 11.04
N LEU A 130 3.63 1.75 10.18
CA LEU A 130 2.82 1.85 8.96
C LEU A 130 1.36 2.19 9.29
N GLY A 131 0.75 1.48 10.24
CA GLY A 131 -0.62 1.73 10.65
C GLY A 131 -0.82 3.13 11.21
N GLU A 132 0.08 3.60 12.06
CA GLU A 132 0.07 4.96 12.61
C GLU A 132 0.20 6.01 11.50
N LYS A 133 1.14 5.83 10.56
CA LYS A 133 1.37 6.75 9.45
C LYS A 133 0.20 6.82 8.48
N ILE A 134 -0.38 5.68 8.12
CA ILE A 134 -1.52 5.63 7.22
C ILE A 134 -2.76 6.24 7.89
N ALA A 135 -3.00 5.97 9.16
CA ALA A 135 -4.07 6.63 9.91
C ALA A 135 -3.90 8.15 9.95
N GLU A 136 -2.67 8.65 10.18
CA GLU A 136 -2.35 10.07 10.09
C GLU A 136 -2.77 10.66 8.73
N LYS A 137 -2.44 9.98 7.61
CA LYS A 137 -2.78 10.43 6.26
C LYS A 137 -4.28 10.40 6.00
N LEU A 138 -4.95 9.32 6.37
CA LEU A 138 -6.40 9.19 6.20
C LEU A 138 -7.18 10.19 7.07
N ASN A 139 -6.63 10.59 8.21
CA ASN A 139 -7.22 11.62 9.08
C ASN A 139 -7.22 13.02 8.48
N LEU A 140 -6.45 13.28 7.41
CA LEU A 140 -6.51 14.53 6.63
C LEU A 140 -7.76 14.59 5.73
N ALA A 141 -8.48 13.48 5.55
CA ALA A 141 -9.56 13.40 4.58
C ALA A 141 -10.71 14.36 4.91
N THR A 142 -11.07 15.17 3.92
CA THR A 142 -12.23 16.08 3.95
C THR A 142 -13.44 15.49 3.24
N GLY A 143 -13.23 14.46 2.40
CA GLY A 143 -14.24 13.73 1.66
C GLY A 143 -14.53 12.34 2.24
N LYS A 144 -15.42 11.60 1.57
CA LYS A 144 -15.77 10.22 1.96
C LYS A 144 -14.54 9.32 1.85
N THR A 145 -14.19 8.67 2.95
CA THR A 145 -13.06 7.74 3.00
C THR A 145 -13.49 6.42 3.63
N VAL A 146 -13.17 5.32 2.98
CA VAL A 146 -13.41 3.95 3.48
C VAL A 146 -12.08 3.22 3.54
N LEU A 147 -11.79 2.59 4.67
CA LEU A 147 -10.63 1.71 4.85
C LEU A 147 -11.07 0.25 4.80
N ILE A 148 -10.42 -0.54 3.93
CA ILE A 148 -10.62 -1.99 3.81
C ILE A 148 -9.41 -2.73 4.39
N LEU A 149 -9.68 -3.67 5.30
CA LEU A 149 -8.68 -4.53 5.93
C LEU A 149 -8.85 -5.98 5.45
N PRO A 150 -7.97 -6.50 4.59
CA PRO A 150 -8.02 -7.89 4.12
C PRO A 150 -7.60 -8.86 5.23
N LEU A 151 -8.53 -9.65 5.74
CA LEU A 151 -8.31 -10.51 6.94
C LEU A 151 -7.61 -11.84 6.64
N LYS A 152 -7.32 -12.16 5.38
CA LYS A 152 -6.70 -13.43 4.95
C LYS A 152 -5.34 -13.24 4.29
N GLY A 153 -4.66 -12.14 4.60
CA GLY A 153 -3.40 -11.73 3.99
C GLY A 153 -3.56 -10.47 3.15
N ILE A 154 -2.51 -9.66 3.11
CA ILE A 154 -2.51 -8.35 2.45
C ILE A 154 -1.79 -8.36 1.11
N SER A 155 -1.21 -9.50 0.72
CA SER A 155 -0.62 -9.74 -0.60
C SER A 155 -0.69 -11.22 -0.98
N ALA A 156 -0.37 -11.55 -2.22
CA ALA A 156 -0.33 -12.94 -2.70
C ALA A 156 0.75 -13.79 -2.01
N ILE A 157 1.76 -13.18 -1.41
CA ILE A 157 2.83 -13.88 -0.67
C ILE A 157 2.68 -13.81 0.85
N ASP A 158 1.61 -13.19 1.34
CA ASP A 158 1.24 -13.07 2.74
C ASP A 158 0.00 -13.91 3.12
N VAL A 159 -0.31 -14.92 2.34
CA VAL A 159 -1.34 -15.91 2.68
C VAL A 159 -0.73 -17.16 3.27
N GLU A 160 -1.52 -17.99 3.95
CA GLU A 160 -1.05 -19.22 4.59
C GLU A 160 -0.23 -20.08 3.61
N GLY A 161 0.95 -20.53 4.05
CA GLY A 161 1.90 -21.32 3.26
C GLY A 161 2.80 -20.51 2.34
N GLN A 162 2.69 -19.20 2.30
CA GLN A 162 3.54 -18.32 1.50
C GLN A 162 4.69 -17.69 2.32
N PRO A 163 5.78 -17.21 1.67
CA PRO A 163 7.00 -16.77 2.33
C PRO A 163 6.83 -15.65 3.36
N PHE A 164 5.82 -14.80 3.19
CA PHE A 164 5.60 -13.64 4.05
C PHE A 164 4.39 -13.80 4.98
N TYR A 165 3.78 -15.00 5.04
CA TYR A 165 2.66 -15.24 5.93
C TYR A 165 2.97 -14.78 7.36
N GLY A 166 2.23 -13.80 7.85
CA GLY A 166 2.50 -13.13 9.11
C GLY A 166 1.24 -12.55 9.76
N PRO A 167 0.32 -13.39 10.25
CA PRO A 167 -0.95 -12.91 10.83
C PRO A 167 -0.77 -12.05 12.09
N ILE A 168 0.35 -12.17 12.78
CA ILE A 168 0.66 -11.33 13.96
C ILE A 168 1.04 -9.92 13.52
N GLU A 169 1.82 -9.81 12.47
CA GLU A 169 2.23 -8.56 11.84
C GLU A 169 1.03 -7.80 11.27
N ASP A 170 0.17 -8.52 10.55
CA ASP A 170 -1.05 -7.96 9.96
C ASP A 170 -2.04 -7.50 11.03
N GLN A 171 -2.22 -8.28 12.09
CA GLN A 171 -3.05 -7.88 13.22
C GLN A 171 -2.53 -6.61 13.89
N GLN A 172 -1.20 -6.44 13.98
CA GLN A 172 -0.62 -5.21 14.53
C GLN A 172 -0.90 -4.01 13.62
N LEU A 173 -0.77 -4.17 12.30
CA LEU A 173 -1.13 -3.14 11.32
C LEU A 173 -2.60 -2.73 11.49
N PHE A 174 -3.51 -3.70 11.49
CA PHE A 174 -4.95 -3.45 11.62
C PHE A 174 -5.31 -2.82 12.97
N LYS A 175 -4.63 -3.23 14.05
CA LYS A 175 -4.80 -2.64 15.36
C LYS A 175 -4.40 -1.16 15.35
N SER A 176 -3.21 -0.84 14.84
CA SER A 176 -2.71 0.53 14.78
C SER A 176 -3.62 1.44 13.96
N LEU A 177 -4.14 0.96 12.84
CA LEU A 177 -5.12 1.69 12.02
C LEU A 177 -6.44 1.96 12.76
N LYS A 178 -6.90 1.01 13.58
CA LYS A 178 -8.16 1.15 14.34
C LYS A 178 -8.02 2.03 15.58
N GLU A 179 -6.84 2.05 16.18
CA GLU A 179 -6.57 2.81 17.42
C GLU A 179 -6.22 4.29 17.16
N ASN A 180 -5.96 4.66 15.91
CA ASN A 180 -5.66 6.02 15.50
C ASN A 180 -6.74 6.62 14.55
N PRO A 181 -8.04 6.42 14.82
CA PRO A 181 -9.08 7.01 13.99
C PRO A 181 -9.08 8.53 14.17
N ARG A 182 -9.61 9.22 13.15
CA ARG A 182 -9.96 10.63 13.29
C ARG A 182 -10.95 10.78 14.46
N ASN A 183 -10.65 11.66 15.40
CA ASN A 183 -11.67 12.09 16.36
C ASN A 183 -12.80 12.74 15.57
N PRO A 184 -14.07 12.33 15.80
CA PRO A 184 -15.21 12.86 15.08
C PRO A 184 -15.42 14.35 15.35
#